data_e76e96fb64716cfb593fb3c3b6dfc7b0
#
_entry.id   e76e96fb64716cfb593fb3c3b6dfc7b0
#
_cell.length_a   1.000
_cell.length_b   1.000
_cell.length_c   1.000
_cell.angle_alpha   90.00
_cell.angle_beta   90.00
_cell.angle_gamma   90.00
#
_symmetry.space_group_name_H-M   'P 1'
#
loop_
_entity.id
_entity.type
_entity.pdbx_description
1 polymer ?
#
loop_
_entity_poly.entity_id
_entity_poly.type
_entity_poly.pdbx_seq_one_letter_code
_entity_poly.pdbx_strand_id
1 'polypeptide(L)'
;MAKLQNLKKLDGGAPDAMKAFWAFDKAAFQDGALSALNKQLIAVAVALTTQCPYCIEVHKQEARKAGATDEQLAEAAVVAAAIRAGGAITHATHLYD
;
A
#
# COMPACT_ATOMS: atom_id res chain seq x y z
N MET A 1 12.81 9.64 0.19
CA MET A 1 12.37 10.29 -1.03
C MET A 1 12.14 11.76 -0.76
N ALA A 2 12.89 12.58 -1.48
CA ALA A 2 12.96 14.02 -1.20
C ALA A 2 11.59 14.73 -1.27
N LYS A 3 10.73 14.33 -2.19
CA LYS A 3 9.44 15.00 -2.38
C LYS A 3 8.41 14.71 -1.30
N LEU A 4 8.60 13.66 -0.49
CA LEU A 4 7.70 13.38 0.62
C LEU A 4 7.67 14.51 1.65
N GLN A 5 8.75 15.28 1.76
CA GLN A 5 8.78 16.44 2.65
C GLN A 5 7.71 17.48 2.29
N ASN A 6 7.27 17.49 1.04
CA ASN A 6 6.25 18.45 0.59
C ASN A 6 4.85 18.13 1.10
N LEU A 7 4.64 16.96 1.74
CA LEU A 7 3.36 16.66 2.40
C LEU A 7 3.00 17.71 3.45
N LYS A 8 4.00 18.30 4.10
CA LYS A 8 3.78 19.37 5.06
C LYS A 8 3.09 20.59 4.44
N LYS A 9 3.34 20.83 3.15
CA LYS A 9 2.69 21.94 2.43
C LYS A 9 1.21 21.68 2.24
N LEU A 10 0.82 20.42 2.07
CA LEU A 10 -0.60 20.04 2.02
C LEU A 10 -1.25 20.22 3.38
N ASP A 11 -0.56 19.87 4.46
CA ASP A 11 -1.06 20.07 5.82
C ASP A 11 -1.31 21.55 6.09
N GLY A 12 -0.46 22.43 5.60
CA GLY A 12 -0.62 23.86 5.72
C GLY A 12 -1.66 24.47 4.79
N GLY A 13 -1.78 23.91 3.57
CA GLY A 13 -2.70 24.43 2.55
C GLY A 13 -4.15 23.97 2.70
N ALA A 14 -4.37 22.77 3.24
CA ALA A 14 -5.69 22.20 3.45
C ALA A 14 -5.75 21.52 4.82
N PRO A 15 -5.66 22.28 5.92
CA PRO A 15 -5.43 21.70 7.24
C PRO A 15 -6.55 20.77 7.71
N ASP A 16 -7.80 21.13 7.49
CA ASP A 16 -8.92 20.30 7.98
C ASP A 16 -9.01 18.98 7.22
N ALA A 17 -8.89 19.04 5.90
CA ALA A 17 -8.94 17.85 5.06
C ALA A 17 -7.75 16.92 5.36
N MET A 18 -6.56 17.48 5.51
CA MET A 18 -5.37 16.67 5.78
C MET A 18 -5.39 16.08 7.18
N LYS A 19 -5.90 16.81 8.17
CA LYS A 19 -6.09 16.27 9.50
C LYS A 19 -7.02 15.06 9.49
N ALA A 20 -8.12 15.16 8.75
CA ALA A 20 -9.06 14.05 8.59
C ALA A 20 -8.41 12.87 7.85
N PHE A 21 -7.61 13.14 6.81
CA PHE A 21 -6.90 12.11 6.06
C PHE A 21 -5.91 11.36 6.96
N TRP A 22 -5.08 12.07 7.74
CA TRP A 22 -4.11 11.42 8.61
C TRP A 22 -4.80 10.62 9.72
N ALA A 23 -5.93 11.08 10.23
CA ALA A 23 -6.73 10.32 11.20
C ALA A 23 -7.27 9.04 10.58
N PHE A 24 -7.79 9.11 9.37
CA PHE A 24 -8.25 7.95 8.61
C PHE A 24 -7.11 6.96 8.37
N ASP A 25 -5.99 7.45 7.88
CA ASP A 25 -4.82 6.62 7.57
C ASP A 25 -4.34 5.86 8.81
N LYS A 26 -4.22 6.57 9.93
CA LYS A 26 -3.78 5.97 11.20
C LYS A 26 -4.77 4.89 11.66
N ALA A 27 -6.06 5.16 11.60
CA ALA A 27 -7.08 4.20 12.00
C ALA A 27 -7.08 2.97 11.11
N ALA A 28 -6.86 3.16 9.80
CA ALA A 28 -6.85 2.07 8.83
C ALA A 28 -5.76 1.04 9.15
N PHE A 29 -4.61 1.47 9.68
CA PHE A 29 -3.47 0.59 9.93
C PHE A 29 -3.38 0.02 11.35
N GLN A 30 -4.32 0.34 12.23
CA GLN A 30 -4.33 -0.21 13.60
C GLN A 30 -4.74 -1.69 13.59
N ASP A 31 -4.28 -2.43 14.62
CA ASP A 31 -4.72 -3.80 14.82
C ASP A 31 -6.24 -3.87 14.94
N GLY A 32 -6.81 -4.83 14.28
CA GLY A 32 -8.24 -5.10 14.30
C GLY A 32 -8.45 -6.57 13.98
N ALA A 33 -9.45 -6.88 13.16
CA ALA A 33 -9.63 -8.24 12.66
C ALA A 33 -8.38 -8.72 11.90
N LEU A 34 -7.67 -7.79 11.26
CA LEU A 34 -6.35 -8.03 10.67
C LEU A 34 -5.31 -7.36 11.56
N SER A 35 -4.15 -8.00 11.71
CA SER A 35 -3.04 -7.43 12.46
C SER A 35 -2.43 -6.24 11.70
N ALA A 36 -1.77 -5.35 12.44
CA ALA A 36 -1.02 -4.25 11.83
C ALA A 36 0.01 -4.77 10.83
N LEU A 37 0.70 -5.88 11.15
CA LEU A 37 1.64 -6.50 10.22
C LEU A 37 0.96 -6.89 8.90
N ASN A 38 -0.16 -7.60 8.99
CA ASN A 38 -0.88 -8.02 7.79
C ASN A 38 -1.36 -6.82 6.97
N LYS A 39 -1.80 -5.76 7.66
CA LYS A 39 -2.21 -4.53 6.97
C LYS A 39 -1.06 -3.87 6.23
N GLN A 40 0.16 -3.89 6.79
CA GLN A 40 1.33 -3.36 6.11
C GLN A 40 1.72 -4.22 4.90
N LEU A 41 1.59 -5.55 5.00
CA LEU A 41 1.82 -6.43 3.85
C LEU A 41 0.80 -6.18 2.74
N ILE A 42 -0.46 -5.94 3.10
CA ILE A 42 -1.50 -5.55 2.13
C ILE A 42 -1.12 -4.22 1.46
N ALA A 43 -0.66 -3.24 2.25
CA ALA A 43 -0.25 -1.94 1.72
C ALA A 43 0.89 -2.07 0.72
N VAL A 44 1.88 -2.91 1.01
CA VAL A 44 2.99 -3.19 0.08
C VAL A 44 2.45 -3.79 -1.21
N ALA A 45 1.58 -4.81 -1.11
CA ALA A 45 1.01 -5.46 -2.28
C ALA A 45 0.22 -4.48 -3.16
N VAL A 46 -0.62 -3.65 -2.53
CA VAL A 46 -1.39 -2.63 -3.25
C VAL A 46 -0.46 -1.60 -3.90
N ALA A 47 0.55 -1.14 -3.16
CA ALA A 47 1.52 -0.18 -3.68
C ALA A 47 2.26 -0.70 -4.91
N LEU A 48 2.60 -1.99 -4.93
CA LEU A 48 3.22 -2.62 -6.09
C LEU A 48 2.28 -2.63 -7.30
N THR A 49 0.99 -2.86 -7.08
CA THR A 49 0.01 -2.89 -8.19
C THR A 49 -0.27 -1.49 -8.73
N THR A 50 -0.30 -0.48 -7.88
CA THR A 50 -0.51 0.92 -8.30
C THR A 50 0.79 1.58 -8.77
N GLN A 51 1.93 0.91 -8.59
CA GLN A 51 3.25 1.38 -8.99
C GLN A 51 3.59 2.73 -8.36
N CYS A 52 3.28 2.86 -7.06
CA CYS A 52 3.56 4.06 -6.29
C CYS A 52 4.91 3.93 -5.58
N PRO A 53 5.99 4.54 -6.09
CA PRO A 53 7.31 4.38 -5.47
C PRO A 53 7.35 4.94 -4.04
N TYR A 54 6.60 5.99 -3.75
CA TYR A 54 6.52 6.56 -2.40
C TYR A 54 5.87 5.59 -1.43
N CYS A 55 4.76 4.98 -1.83
CA CYS A 55 4.03 4.02 -1.00
C CYS A 55 4.85 2.77 -0.76
N ILE A 56 5.57 2.28 -1.79
CA ILE A 56 6.45 1.13 -1.66
C ILE A 56 7.52 1.41 -0.61
N GLU A 57 8.19 2.56 -0.71
CA GLU A 57 9.28 2.91 0.21
C GLU A 57 8.79 3.06 1.64
N VAL A 58 7.69 3.77 1.85
CA VAL A 58 7.13 4.01 3.18
C VAL A 58 6.64 2.71 3.81
N HIS A 59 5.82 1.94 3.09
CA HIS A 59 5.18 0.77 3.68
C HIS A 59 6.10 -0.44 3.76
N LYS A 60 7.12 -0.53 2.92
CA LYS A 60 8.20 -1.49 3.09
C LYS A 60 8.85 -1.32 4.47
N GLN A 61 9.16 -0.08 4.83
CA GLN A 61 9.78 0.21 6.11
C GLN A 61 8.84 -0.06 7.28
N GLU A 62 7.58 0.36 7.16
CA GLU A 62 6.58 0.12 8.20
C GLU A 62 6.30 -1.37 8.39
N ALA A 63 6.28 -2.14 7.30
CA ALA A 63 6.13 -3.59 7.38
C ALA A 63 7.29 -4.23 8.14
N ARG A 64 8.53 -3.81 7.85
CA ARG A 64 9.71 -4.32 8.56
C ARG A 64 9.67 -3.95 10.04
N LYS A 65 9.26 -2.74 10.39
CA LYS A 65 9.09 -2.33 11.78
C LYS A 65 8.04 -3.19 12.51
N ALA A 66 7.01 -3.61 11.79
CA ALA A 66 5.96 -4.48 12.35
C ALA A 66 6.39 -5.95 12.41
N GLY A 67 7.58 -6.28 11.93
CA GLY A 67 8.15 -7.63 12.02
C GLY A 67 8.10 -8.44 10.75
N ALA A 68 7.82 -7.81 9.60
CA ALA A 68 7.79 -8.53 8.32
C ALA A 68 9.18 -9.07 7.97
N THR A 69 9.21 -10.32 7.56
CA THR A 69 10.41 -10.97 7.04
C THR A 69 10.54 -10.72 5.53
N ASP A 70 11.72 -10.96 5.00
CA ASP A 70 11.94 -10.87 3.55
C ASP A 70 11.04 -11.87 2.79
N GLU A 71 10.84 -13.05 3.37
CA GLU A 71 9.97 -14.06 2.77
C GLU A 71 8.50 -13.59 2.73
N GLN A 72 8.03 -12.94 3.78
CA GLN A 72 6.66 -12.39 3.82
C GLN A 72 6.49 -11.28 2.79
N LEU A 73 7.47 -10.41 2.64
CA LEU A 73 7.44 -9.36 1.63
C LEU A 73 7.44 -9.95 0.22
N ALA A 74 8.25 -10.98 -0.01
CA ALA A 74 8.30 -11.68 -1.29
C ALA A 74 6.96 -12.33 -1.63
N GLU A 75 6.34 -13.00 -0.66
CA GLU A 75 5.05 -13.64 -0.87
C GLU A 75 3.95 -12.63 -1.15
N ALA A 76 3.94 -11.49 -0.45
CA ALA A 76 2.98 -10.41 -0.72
C ALA A 76 3.14 -9.90 -2.16
N ALA A 77 4.38 -9.74 -2.63
CA ALA A 77 4.66 -9.31 -3.99
C ALA A 77 4.16 -10.32 -5.02
N VAL A 78 4.36 -11.62 -4.75
CA VAL A 78 3.92 -12.69 -5.66
C VAL A 78 2.40 -12.76 -5.74
N VAL A 79 1.70 -12.55 -4.61
CA VAL A 79 0.24 -12.49 -4.61
C VAL A 79 -0.26 -11.32 -5.44
N ALA A 80 0.37 -10.15 -5.30
CA ALA A 80 0.03 -8.97 -6.11
C ALA A 80 0.20 -9.27 -7.60
N ALA A 81 1.31 -9.90 -7.97
CA ALA A 81 1.58 -10.30 -9.37
C ALA A 81 0.55 -11.30 -9.88
N ALA A 82 0.17 -12.28 -9.06
CA ALA A 82 -0.81 -13.29 -9.44
C ALA A 82 -2.18 -12.66 -9.74
N ILE A 83 -2.61 -11.70 -8.94
CA ILE A 83 -3.89 -11.01 -9.16
C ILE A 83 -3.84 -10.20 -10.45
N ARG A 84 -2.74 -9.50 -10.73
CA ARG A 84 -2.60 -8.75 -11.97
C ARG A 84 -2.59 -9.68 -13.19
N ALA A 85 -1.85 -10.78 -13.11
CA ALA A 85 -1.83 -11.78 -14.18
C ALA A 85 -3.22 -12.38 -14.40
N GLY A 86 -3.88 -12.76 -13.29
CA GLY A 86 -5.23 -13.32 -13.35
C GLY A 86 -6.23 -12.34 -13.97
N GLY A 87 -6.13 -11.07 -13.63
CA GLY A 87 -6.97 -10.04 -14.23
C GLY A 87 -6.76 -9.91 -15.72
N ALA A 88 -5.50 -9.91 -16.15
CA ALA A 88 -5.17 -9.83 -17.58
C ALA A 88 -5.72 -11.04 -18.35
N ILE A 89 -5.52 -12.24 -17.80
CA ILE A 89 -6.02 -13.47 -18.43
C ILE A 89 -7.56 -13.46 -18.50
N THR A 90 -8.22 -13.10 -17.40
CA THR A 90 -9.69 -13.06 -17.37
C THR A 90 -10.25 -12.05 -18.36
N HIS A 91 -9.68 -10.85 -18.39
CA HIS A 91 -10.14 -9.81 -19.31
C HIS A 91 -9.79 -10.11 -20.77
N ALA A 92 -8.82 -10.98 -21.02
CA ALA A 92 -8.50 -11.41 -22.38
C ALA A 92 -9.69 -12.09 -23.06
N THR A 93 -10.65 -12.61 -22.28
CA THR A 93 -11.87 -13.19 -22.83
C THR A 93 -12.70 -12.18 -23.63
N HIS A 94 -12.53 -10.88 -23.37
CA HIS A 94 -13.20 -9.82 -24.13
C HIS A 94 -12.67 -9.69 -25.57
N LEU A 95 -11.55 -10.35 -25.90
CA LEU A 95 -11.01 -10.33 -27.26
C LEU A 95 -11.87 -11.16 -28.24
N TYR A 96 -12.72 -12.01 -27.73
CA TYR A 96 -13.49 -12.97 -28.53
C TYR A 96 -14.98 -12.72 -28.34
N ASP A 97 -15.74 -12.95 -29.41
CA ASP A 97 -17.19 -12.80 -29.40
C ASP A 97 -17.91 -13.98 -28.76
#